data_b6a8e347249e6ebf3ef0f410bef0200a
#
_entry.id   b6a8e347249e6ebf3ef0f410bef0200a
#
_cell.length_a   1.000
_cell.length_b   1.000
_cell.length_c   1.000
_cell.angle_alpha   90.00
_cell.angle_beta   90.00
_cell.angle_gamma   90.00
#
_symmetry.space_group_name_H-M   'P 1'
#
loop_
_entity.id
_entity.type
_entity.pdbx_description
1 polymer ?
#
loop_
_entity_poly.entity_id
_entity_poly.type
_entity_poly.pdbx_seq_one_letter_code
_entity_poly.pdbx_strand_id
1 'polypeptide(L)' 'MSTYEADQANLAWQVSRTCDGGQCIGVARRGDAVLIGNTSDPQAPVSEFTVSEWQQFLAGVKLGDFDKIA' A
#
# COMPACT_ATOMS: atom_id res chain seq x y z
N MET A 1 6.72 17.80 -12.08
CA MET A 1 6.31 16.51 -11.67
C MET A 1 7.46 15.65 -11.35
N SER A 2 7.37 15.03 -10.32
CA SER A 2 8.51 14.30 -9.84
C SER A 2 8.58 12.93 -10.51
N THR A 3 9.78 12.41 -10.57
CA THR A 3 10.01 11.02 -10.92
C THR A 3 9.24 10.07 -10.03
N TYR A 4 8.89 10.53 -8.85
CA TYR A 4 8.12 9.79 -7.88
C TYR A 4 6.77 9.34 -8.46
N GLU A 5 6.04 10.24 -9.12
CA GLU A 5 4.77 9.85 -9.74
C GLU A 5 4.98 8.89 -10.89
N ALA A 6 6.02 9.10 -11.69
CA ALA A 6 6.32 8.19 -12.80
C ALA A 6 6.65 6.80 -12.27
N ASP A 7 7.42 6.72 -11.18
CA ASP A 7 7.74 5.44 -10.55
C ASP A 7 6.47 4.74 -10.09
N GLN A 8 5.57 5.47 -9.45
CA GLN A 8 4.33 4.89 -8.96
C GLN A 8 3.44 4.41 -10.10
N ALA A 9 3.38 5.17 -11.18
CA ALA A 9 2.54 4.82 -12.32
C ALA A 9 2.98 3.53 -13.00
N ASN A 10 4.27 3.18 -12.88
CA ASN A 10 4.82 1.99 -13.51
C ASN A 10 4.80 0.76 -12.63
N LEU A 11 4.32 0.88 -11.39
CA LEU A 11 4.30 -0.24 -10.46
C LEU A 11 3.00 -1.00 -10.57
N ALA A 12 3.06 -2.29 -10.26
CA ALA A 12 1.88 -3.15 -10.23
C ALA A 12 1.18 -3.00 -8.89
N TRP A 13 0.34 -1.98 -8.77
CA TRP A 13 -0.42 -1.73 -7.56
C TRP A 13 -1.51 -2.78 -7.39
N GLN A 14 -1.62 -3.31 -6.19
CA GLN A 14 -2.65 -4.28 -5.85
C GLN A 14 -3.54 -3.72 -4.76
N VAL A 15 -4.81 -4.05 -4.82
CA VAL A 15 -5.79 -3.67 -3.80
C VAL A 15 -6.53 -4.91 -3.36
N SER A 16 -7.21 -4.80 -2.21
CA SER A 16 -8.03 -5.91 -1.73
C SER A 16 -9.13 -6.25 -2.74
N ARG A 17 -9.47 -7.52 -2.85
CA ARG A 17 -10.60 -7.95 -3.67
C ARG A 17 -11.94 -7.41 -3.17
N THR A 18 -11.97 -6.97 -1.92
CA THR A 18 -13.17 -6.33 -1.36
C THR A 18 -13.21 -4.85 -1.69
N CYS A 19 -12.20 -4.32 -2.37
CA CYS A 19 -12.17 -2.91 -2.73
C CYS A 19 -13.32 -2.59 -3.67
N ASP A 20 -14.11 -1.60 -3.30
CA ASP A 20 -15.28 -1.20 -4.05
C ASP A 20 -15.40 0.31 -3.95
N GLY A 21 -15.76 0.96 -5.05
CA GLY A 21 -15.95 2.40 -5.06
C GLY A 21 -14.69 3.23 -5.20
N GLY A 22 -13.53 2.63 -5.40
CA GLY A 22 -12.29 3.33 -5.72
C GLY A 22 -11.59 3.99 -4.56
N GLN A 23 -12.04 3.77 -3.33
CA GLN A 23 -11.39 4.32 -2.13
C GLN A 23 -10.66 3.21 -1.41
N CYS A 24 -9.50 2.86 -1.94
CA CYS A 24 -8.79 1.66 -1.49
C CYS A 24 -7.37 1.99 -1.09
N ILE A 25 -6.78 1.07 -0.35
CA ILE A 25 -5.35 1.10 -0.08
C ILE A 25 -4.68 0.24 -1.13
N GLY A 26 -3.73 0.83 -1.85
CA GLY A 26 -2.94 0.10 -2.83
C GLY A 26 -1.58 -0.25 -2.26
N VAL A 27 -1.08 -1.40 -2.64
CA VAL A 27 0.22 -1.90 -2.21
C VAL A 27 1.01 -2.32 -3.43
N ALA A 28 2.28 -1.92 -3.50
CA ALA A 28 3.16 -2.29 -4.60
C ALA A 28 4.55 -2.61 -4.09
N ARG A 29 5.27 -3.41 -4.83
CA ARG A 29 6.66 -3.71 -4.53
C ARG A 29 7.57 -2.93 -5.46
N ARG A 30 8.61 -2.31 -4.90
CA ARG A 30 9.64 -1.65 -5.70
C ARG A 30 11.00 -2.07 -5.14
N GLY A 31 11.67 -2.99 -5.82
CA GLY A 31 12.92 -3.53 -5.31
C GLY A 31 12.74 -4.17 -3.95
N ASP A 32 13.47 -3.66 -2.95
CA ASP A 32 13.40 -4.17 -1.58
C ASP A 32 12.37 -3.43 -0.73
N ALA A 33 11.58 -2.55 -1.32
CA ALA A 33 10.64 -1.73 -0.60
C ALA A 33 9.21 -2.14 -0.93
N VAL A 34 8.32 -1.97 0.05
CA VAL A 34 6.87 -2.11 -0.14
C VAL A 34 6.27 -0.72 0.01
N LEU A 35 5.50 -0.32 -0.99
CA LEU A 35 4.86 0.99 -1.02
C LEU A 35 3.38 0.83 -0.73
N ILE A 36 2.86 1.71 0.12
CA ILE A 36 1.44 1.70 0.47
C ILE A 36 0.89 3.09 0.19
N GLY A 37 -0.17 3.15 -0.57
CA GLY A 37 -0.75 4.41 -0.98
C GLY A 37 -2.26 4.39 -0.99
N ASN A 38 -2.84 5.58 -1.11
CA ASN A 38 -4.27 5.78 -1.20
C ASN A 38 -4.65 5.86 -2.67
N THR A 39 -5.43 4.90 -3.14
CA THR A 39 -5.77 4.84 -4.57
C THR A 39 -6.76 5.93 -4.99
N SER A 40 -7.47 6.52 -4.04
CA SER A 40 -8.44 7.58 -4.36
C SER A 40 -7.79 8.94 -4.55
N ASP A 41 -6.52 9.09 -4.18
CA ASP A 41 -5.82 10.37 -4.28
C ASP A 41 -4.42 10.13 -4.82
N PRO A 42 -4.24 10.22 -6.14
CA PRO A 42 -2.92 9.98 -6.74
C PRO A 42 -1.88 11.03 -6.36
N GLN A 43 -2.31 12.15 -5.76
CA GLN A 43 -1.40 13.19 -5.30
C GLN A 43 -0.94 12.95 -3.86
N ALA A 44 -1.59 12.05 -3.14
CA ALA A 44 -1.24 11.79 -1.75
C ALA A 44 0.14 11.11 -1.67
N PRO A 45 0.91 11.41 -0.63
CA PRO A 45 2.20 10.75 -0.43
C PRO A 45 2.03 9.25 -0.25
N VAL A 46 3.02 8.51 -0.72
CA VAL A 46 3.06 7.06 -0.56
C VAL A 46 4.03 6.75 0.57
N SER A 47 3.65 5.81 1.43
CA SER A 47 4.52 5.35 2.51
C SER A 47 5.38 4.20 2.02
N GLU A 48 6.62 4.19 2.47
CA GLU A 48 7.59 3.17 2.04
C GLU A 48 8.08 2.39 3.26
N PHE A 49 8.07 1.07 3.15
CA PHE A 49 8.46 0.17 4.23
C PHE A 49 9.40 -0.89 3.71
N THR A 50 10.15 -1.51 4.62
CA THR A 50 10.96 -2.67 4.25
C THR A 50 10.06 -3.88 4.09
N VAL A 51 10.56 -4.89 3.38
CA VAL A 51 9.83 -6.15 3.25
C VAL A 51 9.60 -6.79 4.62
N SER A 52 10.58 -6.70 5.52
CA SER A 52 10.45 -7.24 6.88
C SER A 52 9.33 -6.55 7.64
N GLU A 53 9.26 -5.22 7.56
CA GLU A 53 8.18 -4.47 8.22
C GLU A 53 6.82 -4.87 7.65
N TRP A 54 6.74 -5.02 6.36
CA TRP A 54 5.50 -5.44 5.70
C TRP A 54 5.07 -6.82 6.15
N GLN A 55 6.00 -7.76 6.23
CA GLN A 55 5.69 -9.12 6.66
C GLN A 55 5.17 -9.15 8.10
N GLN A 56 5.76 -8.36 8.97
CA GLN A 56 5.31 -8.27 10.36
C GLN A 56 3.93 -7.64 10.46
N PHE A 57 3.68 -6.62 9.65
CA PHE A 57 2.36 -6.00 9.60
C PHE A 57 1.31 -7.01 9.14
N LEU A 58 1.58 -7.76 8.09
CA LEU A 58 0.65 -8.78 7.61
C LEU A 58 0.37 -9.84 8.66
N ALA A 59 1.39 -10.26 9.40
CA ALA A 59 1.20 -11.22 10.47
C ALA A 59 0.25 -10.68 11.53
N GLY A 60 0.41 -9.41 11.89
CA GLY A 60 -0.49 -8.76 12.85
C GLY A 60 -1.92 -8.67 12.33
N VAL A 61 -2.07 -8.34 11.05
CA VAL A 61 -3.39 -8.30 10.43
C VAL A 61 -4.08 -9.66 10.53
N LYS A 62 -3.36 -10.72 10.22
CA LYS A 62 -3.92 -12.08 10.25
C LYS A 62 -4.29 -12.53 11.66
N LEU A 63 -3.61 -11.99 12.66
CA LEU A 63 -3.91 -12.28 14.06
C LEU A 63 -5.06 -11.43 14.60
N GLY A 64 -5.55 -10.46 13.82
CA GLY A 64 -6.62 -9.59 14.27
C GLY A 64 -6.16 -8.42 15.12
N ASP A 65 -4.86 -8.13 15.16
CA ASP A 65 -4.30 -7.10 16.03
C ASP A 65 -4.88 -5.71 15.77
N PHE A 66 -5.32 -5.47 14.54
CA PHE A 66 -5.80 -4.14 14.12
C PHE A 66 -7.30 -4.10 13.90
N ASP A 67 -8.02 -5.16 14.23
CA ASP A 67 -9.45 -5.24 13.91
C ASP A 67 -10.29 -4.20 14.63
N LYS A 68 -9.82 -3.73 15.79
CA LYS A 68 -10.60 -2.81 16.61
C LYS A 68 -10.32 -1.33 16.30
N ILE A 69 -9.48 -1.05 15.32
CA ILE A 69 -9.16 0.34 15.01
C ILE A 69 -10.36 1.06 14.41
N ALA A 70 -11.17 0.33 13.65
CA ALA A 70 -12.34 0.95 13.02
C ALA A 70 -13.59 0.11 13.11
#